data_1d241d26c2387f623da360615f47d6e7
#
_entry.id   1d241d26c2387f623da360615f47d6e7
#
_cell.length_a   1.000
_cell.length_b   1.000
_cell.length_c   1.000
_cell.angle_alpha   90.00
_cell.angle_beta   90.00
_cell.angle_gamma   90.00
#
_symmetry.space_group_name_H-M   'P 1'
#
loop_
_entity.id
_entity.type
_entity.pdbx_description
1 polymer ?
#
loop_
_entity_poly.entity_id
_entity_poly.type
_entity_poly.pdbx_seq_one_letter_code
_entity_poly.pdbx_strand_id
1 'polypeptide(L)'
;MGRTLAFNHSSARDKALVLFWRKGYQATTLDDLLQAMEISRSSFYASFTDKRSLFLDCLDLFAQRTQDLLRRARSEMPPIDALQRFLERNVIGVRGAQASWGCMLVSTVLEMADVDDELSARASAHLSDMQAAFEESLIDACVFWRS
;
A
#
# COMPACT_ATOMS: atom_id res chain seq x y z
N MET A 1 8.02 16.74 -24.21
CA MET A 1 8.64 15.51 -23.65
C MET A 1 8.62 15.48 -22.13
N GLY A 2 9.01 16.55 -21.43
CA GLY A 2 8.98 16.60 -19.96
C GLY A 2 7.59 16.43 -19.33
N ARG A 3 6.53 16.90 -19.97
CA ARG A 3 5.14 16.73 -19.50
C ARG A 3 4.70 15.28 -19.49
N THR A 4 5.08 14.50 -20.50
CA THR A 4 4.69 13.10 -20.63
C THR A 4 5.36 12.25 -19.55
N LEU A 5 6.63 12.52 -19.24
CA LEU A 5 7.36 11.82 -18.17
C LEU A 5 6.78 12.12 -16.79
N ALA A 6 6.49 13.38 -16.46
CA ALA A 6 5.91 13.78 -15.18
C ALA A 6 4.50 13.19 -14.99
N PHE A 7 3.68 13.20 -16.05
CA PHE A 7 2.33 12.62 -16.02
C PHE A 7 2.37 11.09 -15.84
N ASN A 8 3.28 10.42 -16.56
CA ASN A 8 3.40 8.97 -16.53
C ASN A 8 4.02 8.44 -15.24
N HIS A 9 4.75 9.26 -14.48
CA HIS A 9 5.43 8.83 -13.24
C HIS A 9 4.44 8.27 -12.21
N SER A 10 3.39 9.00 -11.88
CA SER A 10 2.39 8.56 -10.91
C SER A 10 1.62 7.33 -11.41
N SER A 11 1.21 7.33 -12.66
CA SER A 11 0.52 6.19 -13.29
C SER A 11 1.42 4.96 -13.34
N ALA A 12 2.69 5.12 -13.72
CA ALA A 12 3.66 4.04 -13.75
C ALA A 12 3.88 3.44 -12.37
N ARG A 13 4.00 4.27 -11.33
CA ARG A 13 4.13 3.82 -9.95
C ARG A 13 2.90 3.04 -9.48
N ASP A 14 1.70 3.48 -9.85
CA ASP A 14 0.46 2.76 -9.53
C ASP A 14 0.43 1.36 -10.15
N LYS A 15 0.88 1.23 -11.38
CA LYS A 15 1.01 -0.06 -12.06
C LYS A 15 2.05 -0.95 -11.40
N ALA A 16 3.17 -0.40 -10.98
CA ALA A 16 4.19 -1.10 -10.23
C ALA A 16 3.66 -1.60 -8.88
N LEU A 17 2.91 -0.77 -8.16
CA LEU A 17 2.29 -1.14 -6.89
C LEU A 17 1.39 -2.37 -7.05
N VAL A 18 0.52 -2.37 -8.04
CA VAL A 18 -0.39 -3.50 -8.32
C VAL A 18 0.41 -4.77 -8.63
N LEU A 19 1.46 -4.66 -9.42
CA LEU A 19 2.31 -5.80 -9.79
C LEU A 19 3.03 -6.39 -8.57
N PHE A 20 3.65 -5.54 -7.75
CA PHE A 20 4.31 -5.95 -6.52
C PHE A 20 3.32 -6.56 -5.52
N TRP A 21 2.15 -5.99 -5.39
CA TRP A 21 1.11 -6.50 -4.50
C TRP A 21 0.70 -7.92 -4.90
N ARG A 22 0.51 -8.14 -6.20
CA ARG A 22 0.11 -9.44 -6.74
C ARG A 22 1.21 -10.48 -6.69
N LYS A 23 2.45 -10.13 -7.12
CA LYS A 23 3.56 -11.09 -7.29
C LYS A 23 4.55 -11.13 -6.13
N GLY A 24 4.63 -10.07 -5.34
CA GLY A 24 5.68 -9.88 -4.35
C GLY A 24 6.94 -9.25 -4.94
N TYR A 25 7.91 -8.98 -4.08
CA TYR A 25 9.14 -8.27 -4.45
C TYR A 25 10.10 -9.15 -5.27
N GLN A 26 10.44 -10.34 -4.73
CA GLN A 26 11.46 -11.20 -5.33
C GLN A 26 11.03 -11.76 -6.68
N ALA A 27 9.77 -12.14 -6.82
CA ALA A 27 9.22 -12.71 -8.04
C ALA A 27 8.99 -11.66 -9.15
N THR A 28 9.03 -10.38 -8.84
CA THR A 28 8.84 -9.30 -9.81
C THR A 28 10.19 -8.91 -10.38
N THR A 29 10.41 -9.17 -11.66
CA THR A 29 11.65 -8.80 -12.36
C THR A 29 11.59 -7.36 -12.87
N LEU A 30 12.74 -6.79 -13.21
CA LEU A 30 12.78 -5.47 -13.84
C LEU A 30 12.01 -5.48 -15.17
N ASP A 31 12.14 -6.54 -15.98
CA ASP A 31 11.40 -6.65 -17.23
C ASP A 31 9.87 -6.68 -16.99
N ASP A 32 9.41 -7.38 -15.96
CA ASP A 32 8.00 -7.35 -15.57
C ASP A 32 7.53 -5.92 -15.26
N LEU A 33 8.34 -5.17 -14.53
CA LEU A 33 8.04 -3.77 -14.18
C LEU A 33 8.00 -2.89 -15.42
N LEU A 34 8.99 -2.98 -16.30
CA LEU A 34 9.04 -2.17 -17.53
C LEU A 34 7.81 -2.43 -18.40
N GLN A 35 7.41 -3.70 -18.52
CA GLN A 35 6.22 -4.08 -19.30
C GLN A 35 4.94 -3.54 -18.65
N ALA A 36 4.76 -3.73 -17.34
CA ALA A 36 3.58 -3.25 -16.62
C ALA A 36 3.47 -1.74 -16.61
N MET A 37 4.59 -1.06 -16.40
CA MET A 37 4.68 0.40 -16.34
C MET A 37 4.64 1.07 -17.73
N GLU A 38 4.87 0.29 -18.79
CA GLU A 38 4.90 0.77 -20.18
C GLU A 38 5.96 1.85 -20.39
N ILE A 39 7.15 1.63 -19.83
CA ILE A 39 8.30 2.55 -19.94
C ILE A 39 9.54 1.78 -20.38
N SER A 40 10.50 2.53 -20.96
CA SER A 40 11.81 1.99 -21.30
C SER A 40 12.70 1.83 -20.07
N ARG A 41 13.74 1.00 -20.19
CA ARG A 41 14.75 0.82 -19.14
C ARG A 41 15.41 2.14 -18.76
N SER A 42 15.75 2.98 -19.73
CA SER A 42 16.37 4.28 -19.46
C SER A 42 15.42 5.21 -18.72
N SER A 43 14.14 5.24 -19.09
CA SER A 43 13.13 6.03 -18.38
C SER A 43 12.94 5.54 -16.95
N PHE A 44 12.97 4.22 -16.72
CA PHE A 44 12.89 3.64 -15.39
C PHE A 44 14.01 4.17 -14.49
N TYR A 45 15.25 4.02 -14.91
CA TYR A 45 16.40 4.46 -14.10
C TYR A 45 16.46 5.99 -13.92
N ALA A 46 15.98 6.76 -14.90
CA ALA A 46 15.89 8.20 -14.77
C ALA A 46 14.85 8.65 -13.73
N SER A 47 13.76 7.88 -13.55
CA SER A 47 12.62 8.27 -12.73
C SER A 47 12.57 7.59 -11.36
N PHE A 48 13.04 6.34 -11.24
CA PHE A 48 12.80 5.49 -10.07
C PHE A 48 14.07 4.97 -9.38
N THR A 49 15.24 5.30 -9.87
CA THR A 49 16.55 4.87 -9.37
C THR A 49 16.77 3.36 -9.54
N ASP A 50 16.05 2.52 -8.80
CA ASP A 50 16.12 1.06 -8.90
C ASP A 50 14.81 0.39 -8.43
N LYS A 51 14.74 -0.92 -8.58
CA LYS A 51 13.58 -1.74 -8.17
C LYS A 51 13.29 -1.61 -6.67
N ARG A 52 14.34 -1.58 -5.85
CA ARG A 52 14.23 -1.54 -4.39
C ARG A 52 13.63 -0.23 -3.92
N SER A 53 14.13 0.89 -4.43
CA SER A 53 13.60 2.22 -4.14
C SER A 53 12.14 2.36 -4.59
N LEU A 54 11.81 1.85 -5.76
CA LEU A 54 10.43 1.82 -6.26
C LEU A 54 9.52 0.99 -5.35
N PHE A 55 10.00 -0.15 -4.86
CA PHE A 55 9.22 -0.99 -3.95
C PHE A 55 8.94 -0.28 -2.62
N LEU A 56 9.93 0.41 -2.06
CA LEU A 56 9.75 1.21 -0.84
C LEU A 56 8.69 2.31 -1.05
N ASP A 57 8.74 3.00 -2.18
CA ASP A 57 7.73 4.00 -2.54
C ASP A 57 6.34 3.38 -2.65
N CYS A 58 6.24 2.20 -3.21
CA CYS A 58 4.97 1.47 -3.33
C CYS A 58 4.43 1.03 -1.97
N LEU A 59 5.29 0.59 -1.05
CA LEU A 59 4.87 0.27 0.33
C LEU A 59 4.32 1.50 1.05
N ASP A 60 5.02 2.61 0.95
CA ASP A 60 4.59 3.87 1.56
C ASP A 60 3.26 4.35 0.97
N LEU A 61 3.12 4.25 -0.34
CA LEU A 61 1.89 4.62 -1.04
C LEU A 61 0.70 3.73 -0.64
N PHE A 62 0.91 2.43 -0.56
CA PHE A 62 -0.12 1.49 -0.10
C PHE A 62 -0.58 1.82 1.32
N ALA A 63 0.36 2.01 2.22
CA ALA A 63 0.08 2.35 3.62
C ALA A 63 -0.68 3.67 3.72
N GLN A 64 -0.24 4.70 3.02
CA GLN A 64 -0.87 6.01 3.02
C GLN A 64 -2.31 5.93 2.50
N ARG A 65 -2.54 5.24 1.39
CA ARG A 65 -3.89 5.08 0.81
C ARG A 65 -4.83 4.35 1.76
N THR A 66 -4.34 3.32 2.42
CA THR A 66 -5.12 2.55 3.39
C THR A 66 -5.49 3.41 4.60
N GLN A 67 -4.56 4.19 5.13
CA GLN A 67 -4.84 5.11 6.23
C GLN A 67 -5.80 6.23 5.82
N ASP A 68 -5.67 6.75 4.60
CA ASP A 68 -6.57 7.79 4.09
C ASP A 68 -8.01 7.27 3.97
N LEU A 69 -8.21 6.01 3.61
CA LEU A 69 -9.54 5.39 3.57
C LEU A 69 -10.19 5.37 4.97
N LEU A 70 -9.44 4.99 5.99
CA LEU A 70 -9.94 5.00 7.38
C LEU A 70 -10.20 6.43 7.86
N ARG A 71 -9.27 7.34 7.60
CA ARG A 71 -9.42 8.77 7.99
C ARG A 71 -10.65 9.39 7.35
N ARG A 72 -10.89 9.11 6.06
CA ARG A 72 -12.07 9.61 5.35
C ARG A 72 -13.35 9.05 5.94
N ALA A 73 -13.40 7.76 6.23
CA ALA A 73 -14.56 7.16 6.89
C ALA A 73 -14.85 7.80 8.25
N ARG A 74 -13.79 8.07 9.04
CA ARG A 74 -13.91 8.72 10.36
C ARG A 74 -14.41 10.17 10.27
N SER A 75 -14.19 10.85 9.16
CA SER A 75 -14.71 12.21 8.95
C SER A 75 -16.18 12.24 8.56
N GLU A 76 -16.73 11.12 8.09
CA GLU A 76 -18.09 11.04 7.55
C GLU A 76 -19.09 10.40 8.52
N MET A 77 -18.63 9.65 9.51
CA MET A 77 -19.49 8.85 10.39
C MET A 77 -18.87 8.64 11.78
N PRO A 78 -19.68 8.17 12.77
CA PRO A 78 -19.16 7.84 14.09
C PRO A 78 -18.01 6.82 14.05
N PRO A 79 -17.11 6.84 15.05
CA PRO A 79 -15.88 6.05 14.99
C PRO A 79 -16.06 4.55 14.77
N ILE A 80 -17.03 3.92 15.43
CA ILE A 80 -17.25 2.47 15.26
C ILE A 80 -17.82 2.14 13.87
N ASP A 81 -18.69 2.98 13.36
CA ASP A 81 -19.27 2.80 12.03
C ASP A 81 -18.20 3.00 10.95
N ALA A 82 -17.29 3.94 11.15
CA ALA A 82 -16.16 4.18 10.27
C ALA A 82 -15.23 2.97 10.20
N LEU A 83 -14.90 2.39 11.36
CA LEU A 83 -14.06 1.19 11.43
C LEU A 83 -14.75 0.00 10.78
N GLN A 84 -16.05 -0.21 11.06
CA GLN A 84 -16.82 -1.25 10.43
C GLN A 84 -16.85 -1.12 8.91
N ARG A 85 -17.15 0.07 8.40
CA ARG A 85 -17.15 0.35 6.96
C ARG A 85 -15.78 0.08 6.32
N PHE A 86 -14.73 0.51 7.00
CA PHE A 86 -13.37 0.26 6.52
C PHE A 86 -13.09 -1.25 6.39
N LEU A 87 -13.38 -2.03 7.44
CA LEU A 87 -13.17 -3.48 7.45
C LEU A 87 -14.04 -4.18 6.39
N GLU A 88 -15.30 -3.82 6.29
CA GLU A 88 -16.20 -4.42 5.30
C GLU A 88 -15.71 -4.21 3.86
N ARG A 89 -15.24 -3.02 3.54
CA ARG A 89 -14.78 -2.69 2.18
C ARG A 89 -13.41 -3.24 1.84
N ASN A 90 -12.49 -3.23 2.81
CA ASN A 90 -11.07 -3.48 2.53
C ASN A 90 -10.57 -4.84 3.02
N VAL A 91 -11.34 -5.54 3.83
CA VAL A 91 -10.97 -6.85 4.38
C VAL A 91 -11.99 -7.91 4.01
N ILE A 92 -13.25 -7.69 4.40
CA ILE A 92 -14.31 -8.71 4.27
C ILE A 92 -14.93 -8.69 2.87
N GLY A 93 -15.19 -7.50 2.33
CA GLY A 93 -15.91 -7.30 1.08
C GLY A 93 -15.06 -7.30 -0.18
N VAL A 94 -13.75 -7.50 -0.06
CA VAL A 94 -12.86 -7.55 -1.23
C VAL A 94 -13.20 -8.76 -2.07
N ARG A 95 -13.44 -8.53 -3.36
CA ARG A 95 -13.85 -9.57 -4.31
C ARG A 95 -12.96 -9.61 -5.53
N GLY A 96 -13.05 -10.71 -6.29
CA GLY A 96 -12.27 -10.90 -7.50
C GLY A 96 -10.82 -11.28 -7.21
N ALA A 97 -9.92 -11.01 -8.16
CA ALA A 97 -8.52 -11.39 -8.07
C ALA A 97 -7.81 -10.76 -6.86
N GLN A 98 -8.18 -9.52 -6.50
CA GLN A 98 -7.56 -8.81 -5.37
C GLN A 98 -7.81 -9.47 -4.02
N ALA A 99 -8.90 -10.21 -3.88
CA ALA A 99 -9.22 -10.92 -2.63
C ALA A 99 -8.14 -11.93 -2.24
N SER A 100 -7.47 -12.52 -3.22
CA SER A 100 -6.40 -13.49 -2.99
C SER A 100 -5.03 -12.86 -2.73
N TRP A 101 -4.86 -11.56 -2.99
CA TRP A 101 -3.56 -10.89 -2.81
C TRP A 101 -3.25 -10.56 -1.35
N GLY A 102 -4.27 -10.42 -0.51
CA GLY A 102 -4.11 -10.08 0.90
C GLY A 102 -3.60 -8.65 1.11
N CYS A 103 -2.97 -8.43 2.25
CA CYS A 103 -2.36 -7.15 2.60
C CYS A 103 -0.91 -7.09 2.12
N MET A 104 -0.57 -6.11 1.31
CA MET A 104 0.80 -5.95 0.78
C MET A 104 1.84 -5.80 1.90
N LEU A 105 1.49 -5.12 3.00
CA LEU A 105 2.40 -4.93 4.13
C LEU A 105 2.71 -6.25 4.85
N VAL A 106 1.67 -7.04 5.15
CA VAL A 106 1.84 -8.35 5.78
C VAL A 106 2.64 -9.29 4.89
N SER A 107 2.30 -9.34 3.60
CA SER A 107 3.01 -10.17 2.63
C SER A 107 4.48 -9.78 2.54
N THR A 108 4.81 -8.49 2.61
CA THR A 108 6.20 -8.01 2.59
C THR A 108 6.97 -8.41 3.84
N VAL A 109 6.36 -8.31 5.02
CA VAL A 109 7.01 -8.76 6.27
C VAL A 109 7.36 -10.24 6.17
N LEU A 110 6.42 -11.07 5.70
CA LEU A 110 6.63 -12.51 5.56
C LEU A 110 7.68 -12.84 4.50
N GLU A 111 7.66 -12.16 3.37
CA GLU A 111 8.60 -12.42 2.28
C GLU A 111 10.02 -11.96 2.61
N MET A 112 10.15 -10.80 3.27
CA MET A 112 11.45 -10.15 3.48
C MET A 112 12.10 -10.50 4.83
N ALA A 113 11.42 -11.22 5.71
CA ALA A 113 12.01 -11.71 6.94
C ALA A 113 13.27 -12.51 6.63
N ASP A 114 14.38 -12.14 7.24
CA ASP A 114 15.70 -12.75 7.01
C ASP A 114 16.25 -12.61 5.57
N VAL A 115 15.64 -11.78 4.74
CA VAL A 115 16.06 -11.50 3.36
C VAL A 115 16.51 -10.05 3.20
N ASP A 116 15.67 -9.10 3.60
CA ASP A 116 15.96 -7.67 3.55
C ASP A 116 15.34 -6.98 4.77
N ASP A 117 16.18 -6.69 5.74
CA ASP A 117 15.73 -6.13 7.02
C ASP A 117 15.07 -4.75 6.88
N GLU A 118 15.53 -3.92 5.94
CA GLU A 118 14.95 -2.58 5.74
C GLU A 118 13.54 -2.67 5.14
N LEU A 119 13.34 -3.53 4.14
CA LEU A 119 12.02 -3.74 3.55
C LEU A 119 11.04 -4.32 4.57
N SER A 120 11.47 -5.31 5.34
CA SER A 120 10.68 -5.90 6.41
C SER A 120 10.36 -4.88 7.51
N ALA A 121 11.33 -4.09 7.93
CA ALA A 121 11.16 -3.06 8.96
C ALA A 121 10.21 -1.95 8.51
N ARG A 122 10.30 -1.52 7.25
CA ARG A 122 9.40 -0.50 6.69
C ARG A 122 7.96 -0.98 6.69
N ALA A 123 7.72 -2.20 6.24
CA ALA A 123 6.39 -2.80 6.23
C ALA A 123 5.86 -2.98 7.66
N SER A 124 6.68 -3.43 8.60
CA SER A 124 6.32 -3.57 10.01
C SER A 124 5.97 -2.23 10.65
N ALA A 125 6.71 -1.17 10.35
CA ALA A 125 6.43 0.18 10.84
C ALA A 125 5.06 0.66 10.35
N HIS A 126 4.73 0.43 9.09
CA HIS A 126 3.40 0.78 8.55
C HIS A 126 2.28 -0.03 9.20
N LEU A 127 2.51 -1.31 9.50
CA LEU A 127 1.52 -2.12 10.25
C LEU A 127 1.29 -1.60 11.67
N SER A 128 2.37 -1.17 12.34
CA SER A 128 2.25 -0.54 13.66
C SER A 128 1.46 0.77 13.61
N ASP A 129 1.65 1.58 12.58
CA ASP A 129 0.89 2.80 12.37
C ASP A 129 -0.60 2.51 12.14
N MET A 130 -0.91 1.45 11.39
CA MET A 130 -2.30 1.01 11.19
C MET A 130 -2.92 0.50 12.49
N GLN A 131 -2.18 -0.26 13.27
CA GLN A 131 -2.63 -0.72 14.58
C GLN A 131 -2.97 0.47 15.47
N ALA A 132 -2.11 1.47 15.54
CA ALA A 132 -2.34 2.68 16.31
C ALA A 132 -3.62 3.42 15.83
N ALA A 133 -3.86 3.48 14.53
CA ALA A 133 -5.06 4.10 13.96
C ALA A 133 -6.34 3.34 14.34
N PHE A 134 -6.30 2.01 14.39
CA PHE A 134 -7.43 1.20 14.85
C PHE A 134 -7.67 1.38 16.35
N GLU A 135 -6.63 1.37 17.16
CA GLU A 135 -6.72 1.60 18.59
C GLU A 135 -7.34 2.96 18.90
N GLU A 136 -6.88 4.01 18.21
CA GLU A 136 -7.44 5.36 18.33
C GLU A 136 -8.92 5.38 17.95
N SER A 137 -9.31 4.69 16.89
CA SER A 137 -10.70 4.59 16.47
C SER A 137 -11.59 3.92 17.53
N LEU A 138 -11.07 2.88 18.17
CA LEU A 138 -11.79 2.17 19.24
C LEU A 138 -11.89 3.02 20.50
N ILE A 139 -10.84 3.74 20.86
CA ILE A 139 -10.86 4.67 22.01
C ILE A 139 -11.89 5.78 21.76
N ASP A 140 -11.89 6.38 20.59
CA ASP A 140 -12.87 7.40 20.21
C ASP A 140 -14.30 6.87 20.25
N ALA A 141 -14.50 5.62 19.82
CA ALA A 141 -15.80 4.96 19.91
C ALA A 141 -16.27 4.82 21.35
N CYS A 142 -15.38 4.45 22.28
CA CYS A 142 -15.70 4.35 23.70
C CYS A 142 -16.09 5.70 24.30
N VAL A 143 -15.39 6.77 23.93
CA VAL A 143 -15.70 8.14 24.38
C VAL A 143 -17.06 8.58 23.80
N PHE A 144 -17.31 8.32 22.53
CA PHE A 144 -18.58 8.65 21.88
C PHE A 144 -19.79 7.99 22.56
N TRP A 145 -19.67 6.71 22.95
CA TRP A 145 -20.74 5.99 23.63
C TRP A 145 -21.01 6.47 25.07
N ARG A 146 -20.02 7.08 25.72
CA ARG A 146 -20.16 7.61 27.08
C ARG A 146 -20.74 9.02 27.12
N SER A 147 -20.77 9.70 26.00
CA SER A 147 -21.36 11.03 25.91
C SER A 147 -22.82 10.99 25.48
#